data_25fee87c9ccec8dbabd62cf393ecbec1
#
_entry.id   25fee87c9ccec8dbabd62cf393ecbec1
#
_cell.length_a   1.000
_cell.length_b   1.000
_cell.length_c   1.000
_cell.angle_alpha   90.00
_cell.angle_beta   90.00
_cell.angle_gamma   90.00
#
_symmetry.space_group_name_H-M   'P 1'
#
loop_
_entity.id
_entity.type
_entity.pdbx_description
1 polymer ?
#
loop_
_entity_poly.entity_id
_entity_poly.type
_entity_poly.pdbx_seq_one_letter_code
_entity_poly.pdbx_strand_id
1 'polypeptide(L)'
;METTSMHCGSNEDNKPYIRHPAVAGPYGFYPSKPDVLLNDIRSYIDGAEKYGESKPFGLVSPHAGYVYSGPVAGWAYRQIVDFSYKTVIVISPSHFVRLQKVSVMPAGAYQTPL
;
A
#
# COMPACT_ATOMS: atom_id res chain seq x y z
N MET A 1 -3.34 11.78 -33.52
CA MET A 1 -3.59 11.27 -32.15
C MET A 1 -2.48 11.83 -31.28
N GLU A 2 -2.75 12.96 -30.63
CA GLU A 2 -1.77 13.59 -29.75
C GLU A 2 -1.74 12.87 -28.41
N THR A 3 -0.60 12.33 -28.07
CA THR A 3 -0.30 11.80 -26.72
C THR A 3 -0.01 12.98 -25.81
N THR A 4 -1.00 13.42 -25.04
CA THR A 4 -0.77 14.39 -23.97
C THR A 4 0.04 13.71 -22.87
N SER A 5 1.36 13.89 -22.92
CA SER A 5 2.28 13.54 -21.83
C SER A 5 1.98 14.48 -20.68
N MET A 6 1.36 13.98 -19.61
CA MET A 6 1.36 14.70 -18.34
C MET A 6 2.79 14.70 -17.80
N HIS A 7 3.47 15.83 -17.95
CA HIS A 7 4.75 16.09 -17.28
C HIS A 7 4.50 16.09 -15.77
N CYS A 8 4.95 15.06 -15.10
CA CYS A 8 5.17 15.10 -13.67
C CYS A 8 6.42 15.96 -13.45
N GLY A 9 6.24 17.19 -12.92
CA GLY A 9 7.31 18.13 -12.72
C GLY A 9 8.45 17.51 -11.91
N SER A 10 9.64 17.45 -12.51
CA SER A 10 10.87 17.21 -11.76
C SER A 10 11.11 18.42 -10.88
N ASN A 11 11.17 18.23 -9.56
CA ASN A 11 11.70 19.23 -8.65
C ASN A 11 13.13 19.56 -9.07
N GLU A 12 13.51 20.84 -9.07
CA GLU A 12 14.79 21.36 -9.54
C GLU A 12 16.03 20.78 -8.83
N ASP A 13 15.86 20.01 -7.74
CA ASP A 13 16.94 19.46 -6.91
C ASP A 13 17.32 18.00 -7.21
N ASN A 14 16.81 17.38 -8.25
CA ASN A 14 17.11 15.96 -8.62
C ASN A 14 16.91 14.94 -7.47
N LYS A 15 16.15 15.29 -6.44
CA LYS A 15 15.79 14.39 -5.34
C LYS A 15 14.61 13.51 -5.74
N PRO A 16 14.63 12.21 -5.41
CA PRO A 16 13.52 11.33 -5.70
C PRO A 16 12.25 11.87 -5.01
N TYR A 17 11.16 11.95 -5.76
CA TYR A 17 9.87 12.36 -5.22
C TYR A 17 9.40 11.33 -4.20
N ILE A 18 9.23 11.76 -2.94
CA ILE A 18 8.71 10.91 -1.87
C ILE A 18 7.25 11.31 -1.62
N ARG A 19 6.35 10.35 -1.80
CA ARG A 19 4.94 10.53 -1.52
C ARG A 19 4.60 9.90 -0.17
N HIS A 20 4.03 10.71 0.71
CA HIS A 20 3.46 10.24 1.96
C HIS A 20 2.01 9.85 1.70
N PRO A 21 1.65 8.56 1.78
CA PRO A 21 0.26 8.15 1.66
C PRO A 21 -0.57 8.66 2.83
N ALA A 22 -1.89 8.50 2.74
CA ALA A 22 -2.85 9.00 3.71
C ALA A 22 -2.52 8.51 5.13
N VAL A 23 -1.88 9.37 5.88
CA VAL A 23 -1.40 9.09 7.22
C VAL A 23 -2.52 9.27 8.22
N ALA A 24 -2.40 8.56 9.26
CA ALA A 24 -3.20 8.60 10.43
C ALA A 24 -3.01 9.87 11.25
N GLY A 25 -4.08 10.50 11.47
CA GLY A 25 -4.41 11.23 12.67
C GLY A 25 -5.61 10.53 13.31
N PRO A 26 -6.34 11.14 14.24
CA PRO A 26 -7.53 10.54 14.85
C PRO A 26 -8.64 10.18 13.82
N TYR A 27 -8.50 10.61 12.58
CA TYR A 27 -9.38 10.32 11.45
C TYR A 27 -8.64 9.71 10.25
N GLY A 28 -7.40 9.22 10.45
CA GLY A 28 -6.57 8.66 9.38
C GLY A 28 -6.82 7.18 9.14
N PHE A 29 -6.17 6.67 8.09
CA PHE A 29 -6.35 5.27 7.67
C PHE A 29 -5.58 4.29 8.56
N TYR A 30 -4.50 4.72 9.23
CA TYR A 30 -3.67 3.91 10.13
C TYR A 30 -2.91 4.79 11.15
N PRO A 31 -2.39 4.23 12.26
CA PRO A 31 -1.65 4.98 13.27
C PRO A 31 -0.40 5.68 12.71
N SER A 32 -0.16 6.93 13.13
CA SER A 32 1.04 7.69 12.74
C SER A 32 2.28 7.34 13.54
N LYS A 33 2.13 6.74 14.73
CA LYS A 33 3.23 6.29 15.57
C LYS A 33 3.72 4.92 15.10
N PRO A 34 5.03 4.76 14.79
CA PRO A 34 5.58 3.51 14.28
C PRO A 34 5.30 2.29 15.15
N ASP A 35 5.49 2.42 16.46
CA ASP A 35 5.27 1.35 17.42
C ASP A 35 3.81 0.88 17.47
N VAL A 36 2.87 1.82 17.47
CA VAL A 36 1.43 1.51 17.44
C VAL A 36 1.06 0.84 16.12
N LEU A 37 1.52 1.42 14.99
CA LEU A 37 1.27 0.86 13.66
C LEU A 37 1.81 -0.56 13.54
N LEU A 38 3.04 -0.80 14.00
CA LEU A 38 3.66 -2.13 13.95
C LEU A 38 2.91 -3.14 14.81
N ASN A 39 2.45 -2.75 16.00
CA ASN A 39 1.66 -3.61 16.86
C ASN A 39 0.31 -3.97 16.25
N ASP A 40 -0.38 -3.02 15.64
CA ASP A 40 -1.65 -3.27 14.93
C ASP A 40 -1.44 -4.26 13.79
N ILE A 41 -0.43 -4.03 12.93
CA ILE A 41 -0.12 -4.94 11.81
C ILE A 41 0.16 -6.36 12.31
N ARG A 42 0.99 -6.49 13.34
CA ARG A 42 1.32 -7.79 13.94
C ARG A 42 0.06 -8.48 14.48
N SER A 43 -0.77 -7.76 15.22
CA SER A 43 -2.00 -8.34 15.79
C SER A 43 -2.94 -8.86 14.71
N TYR A 44 -3.06 -8.18 13.57
CA TYR A 44 -3.89 -8.61 12.45
C TYR A 44 -3.32 -9.83 11.73
N ILE A 45 -2.01 -9.88 11.52
CA ILE A 45 -1.34 -11.01 10.86
C ILE A 45 -1.31 -12.24 11.77
N ASP A 46 -0.95 -12.07 13.04
CA ASP A 46 -0.84 -13.17 14.01
C ASP A 46 -2.21 -13.74 14.39
N GLY A 47 -3.27 -12.93 14.33
CA GLY A 47 -4.64 -13.36 14.53
C GLY A 47 -5.26 -14.12 13.35
N ALA A 48 -4.55 -14.22 12.22
CA ALA A 48 -5.02 -14.88 11.01
C ALA A 48 -4.37 -16.25 10.80
N GLU A 49 -5.15 -17.21 10.30
CA GLU A 49 -4.64 -18.53 9.94
C GLU A 49 -3.95 -18.54 8.58
N LYS A 50 -2.95 -19.40 8.44
CA LYS A 50 -2.28 -19.65 7.17
C LYS A 50 -2.96 -20.78 6.41
N TYR A 51 -3.27 -20.56 5.14
CA TYR A 51 -3.88 -21.53 4.24
C TYR A 51 -2.85 -22.14 3.29
N GLY A 52 -2.23 -23.23 3.70
CA GLY A 52 -1.32 -23.98 2.83
C GLY A 52 0.11 -23.46 2.82
N GLU A 53 0.97 -24.19 2.11
CA GLU A 53 2.43 -23.99 2.11
C GLU A 53 2.96 -23.37 0.80
N SER A 54 2.13 -23.22 -0.23
CA SER A 54 2.55 -22.70 -1.51
C SER A 54 2.66 -21.18 -1.48
N LYS A 55 3.68 -20.67 -2.16
CA LYS A 55 3.90 -19.24 -2.33
C LYS A 55 2.81 -18.62 -3.21
N PRO A 56 1.97 -17.73 -2.71
CA PRO A 56 0.92 -17.09 -3.51
C PRO A 56 1.52 -16.24 -4.63
N PHE A 57 0.91 -16.27 -5.81
CA PHE A 57 1.25 -15.41 -6.93
C PHE A 57 0.72 -13.98 -6.76
N GLY A 58 -0.43 -13.83 -6.11
CA GLY A 58 -1.05 -12.55 -5.83
C GLY A 58 -2.08 -12.68 -4.72
N LEU A 59 -2.51 -11.56 -4.20
CA LEU A 59 -3.56 -11.48 -3.20
C LEU A 59 -4.51 -10.31 -3.49
N VAL A 60 -5.72 -10.41 -2.97
CA VAL A 60 -6.70 -9.32 -2.93
C VAL A 60 -6.90 -8.96 -1.47
N SER A 61 -6.77 -7.67 -1.16
CA SER A 61 -6.90 -7.17 0.21
C SER A 61 -7.80 -5.94 0.22
N PRO A 62 -8.67 -5.77 1.22
CA PRO A 62 -9.42 -4.54 1.40
C PRO A 62 -8.48 -3.37 1.71
N HIS A 63 -8.90 -2.15 1.37
CA HIS A 63 -8.09 -0.94 1.49
C HIS A 63 -8.78 0.20 2.25
N ALA A 64 -9.76 -0.10 3.09
CA ALA A 64 -10.31 0.88 4.03
C ALA A 64 -9.33 1.14 5.19
N GLY A 65 -9.64 2.09 6.06
CA GLY A 65 -8.84 2.33 7.26
C GLY A 65 -8.71 1.06 8.13
N TYR A 66 -7.60 0.96 8.84
CA TYR A 66 -7.22 -0.24 9.62
C TYR A 66 -8.28 -0.68 10.62
N VAL A 67 -8.99 0.27 11.24
CA VAL A 67 -10.10 -0.02 12.17
C VAL A 67 -11.21 -0.84 11.51
N TYR A 68 -11.42 -0.65 10.21
CA TYR A 68 -12.50 -1.31 9.46
C TYR A 68 -12.04 -2.58 8.74
N SER A 69 -10.87 -2.54 8.12
CA SER A 69 -10.43 -3.61 7.24
C SER A 69 -9.11 -4.26 7.64
N GLY A 70 -8.42 -3.75 8.65
CA GLY A 70 -7.14 -4.29 9.11
C GLY A 70 -7.19 -5.78 9.43
N PRO A 71 -8.14 -6.28 10.23
CA PRO A 71 -8.26 -7.69 10.52
C PRO A 71 -8.44 -8.56 9.26
N VAL A 72 -9.26 -8.12 8.31
CA VAL A 72 -9.48 -8.86 7.04
C VAL A 72 -8.24 -8.79 6.15
N ALA A 73 -7.56 -7.63 6.09
CA ALA A 73 -6.29 -7.50 5.39
C ALA A 73 -5.23 -8.44 6.01
N GLY A 74 -5.21 -8.59 7.33
CA GLY A 74 -4.34 -9.53 8.03
C GLY A 74 -4.42 -10.95 7.49
N TRP A 75 -5.62 -11.45 7.18
CA TRP A 75 -5.82 -12.77 6.58
C TRP A 75 -5.17 -12.90 5.19
N ALA A 76 -5.24 -11.85 4.37
CA ALA A 76 -4.58 -11.84 3.07
C ALA A 76 -3.05 -11.79 3.23
N TYR A 77 -2.54 -10.90 4.05
CA TYR A 77 -1.10 -10.71 4.24
C TYR A 77 -0.45 -11.88 5.00
N ARG A 78 -1.18 -12.58 5.87
CA ARG A 78 -0.69 -13.81 6.53
C ARG A 78 -0.23 -14.86 5.53
N GLN A 79 -0.81 -14.89 4.34
CA GLN A 79 -0.48 -15.87 3.33
C GLN A 79 0.88 -15.63 2.67
N ILE A 80 1.43 -14.42 2.78
CA ILE A 80 2.67 -14.03 2.08
C ILE A 80 3.83 -13.69 3.02
N VAL A 81 3.60 -13.52 4.32
CA VAL A 81 4.60 -13.02 5.28
C VAL A 81 5.86 -13.90 5.36
N ASP A 82 5.75 -15.20 5.12
CA ASP A 82 6.87 -16.15 5.17
C ASP A 82 7.64 -16.25 3.83
N PHE A 83 7.22 -15.49 2.81
CA PHE A 83 7.81 -15.56 1.47
C PHE A 83 8.53 -14.26 1.10
N SER A 84 9.64 -14.40 0.37
CA SER A 84 10.35 -13.27 -0.21
C SER A 84 9.94 -13.03 -1.66
N TYR A 85 9.65 -11.77 -1.99
CA TYR A 85 9.28 -11.34 -3.34
C TYR A 85 10.31 -10.31 -3.83
N LYS A 86 10.87 -10.53 -5.01
CA LYS A 86 11.81 -9.60 -5.63
C LYS A 86 11.13 -8.33 -6.13
N THR A 87 9.90 -8.46 -6.60
CA THR A 87 9.10 -7.34 -7.13
C THR A 87 7.65 -7.53 -6.72
N VAL A 88 7.01 -6.45 -6.28
CA VAL A 88 5.59 -6.42 -5.92
C VAL A 88 4.90 -5.34 -6.74
N ILE A 89 3.80 -5.69 -7.40
CA ILE A 89 2.94 -4.76 -8.12
C ILE A 89 1.70 -4.53 -7.28
N VAL A 90 1.47 -3.28 -6.87
CA VAL A 90 0.28 -2.88 -6.11
C VAL A 90 -0.70 -2.18 -7.05
N ILE A 91 -1.91 -2.70 -7.15
CA ILE A 91 -2.98 -2.14 -7.96
C ILE A 91 -4.10 -1.69 -7.04
N SER A 92 -4.54 -0.45 -7.18
CA SER A 92 -5.63 0.12 -6.39
C SER A 92 -6.53 1.02 -7.25
N PRO A 93 -7.81 1.20 -6.84
CA PRO A 93 -8.71 2.10 -7.55
C PRO A 93 -8.33 3.57 -7.34
N SER A 94 -8.71 4.41 -8.30
CA SER A 94 -8.69 5.87 -8.13
C SER A 94 -10.01 6.33 -7.50
N HIS A 95 -9.94 7.01 -6.35
CA HIS A 95 -11.12 7.51 -5.62
C HIS A 95 -11.51 8.94 -6.00
N PHE A 96 -10.58 9.72 -6.52
CA PHE A 96 -10.78 11.16 -6.73
C PHE A 96 -10.74 11.58 -8.18
N VAL A 97 -10.09 10.79 -9.04
CA VAL A 97 -9.91 11.12 -10.44
C VAL A 97 -10.43 9.98 -11.30
N ARG A 98 -11.33 10.30 -12.26
CA ARG A 98 -11.77 9.32 -13.24
C ARG A 98 -10.64 9.04 -14.22
N LEU A 99 -10.10 7.84 -14.17
CA LEU A 99 -9.09 7.37 -15.09
C LEU A 99 -9.73 6.57 -16.22
N GLN A 100 -9.36 6.88 -17.47
CA GLN A 100 -9.73 6.07 -18.65
C GLN A 100 -8.70 4.97 -18.92
N LYS A 101 -7.53 5.07 -18.30
CA LYS A 101 -6.40 4.16 -18.42
C LYS A 101 -5.74 3.95 -17.05
N VAL A 102 -4.73 3.11 -17.01
CA VAL A 102 -3.91 2.92 -15.80
C VAL A 102 -2.98 4.11 -15.62
N SER A 103 -2.87 4.59 -14.38
CA SER A 103 -1.87 5.56 -13.96
C SER A 103 -0.77 4.87 -13.19
N VAL A 104 0.48 5.12 -13.55
CA VAL A 104 1.67 4.55 -12.90
C VAL A 104 2.55 5.69 -12.42
N MET A 105 3.06 5.59 -11.21
CA MET A 105 4.08 6.52 -10.72
C MET A 105 5.44 6.14 -11.36
N PRO A 106 6.02 7.00 -12.21
CA PRO A 106 7.19 6.63 -13.00
C PRO A 106 8.48 6.57 -12.19
N ALA A 107 8.58 7.37 -11.14
CA ALA A 107 9.76 7.47 -10.28
C ALA A 107 9.38 7.97 -8.89
N GLY A 108 10.22 7.67 -7.90
CA GLY A 108 10.03 8.09 -6.51
C GLY A 108 9.72 6.92 -5.59
N ALA A 109 9.27 7.23 -4.38
CA ALA A 109 8.93 6.26 -3.36
C ALA A 109 7.67 6.67 -2.59
N TYR A 110 7.03 5.69 -1.98
CA TYR A 110 6.04 5.90 -0.92
C TYR A 110 6.74 5.69 0.42
N GLN A 111 6.47 6.56 1.36
CA GLN A 111 7.00 6.47 2.72
C GLN A 111 5.86 6.30 3.71
N THR A 112 6.01 5.34 4.61
CA THR A 112 5.12 5.11 5.75
C THR A 112 5.85 5.47 7.05
N PRO A 113 5.17 5.44 8.21
CA PRO A 113 5.84 5.58 9.52
C PRO A 113 6.81 4.44 9.86
N LEU A 114 6.76 3.31 9.13
CA LEU A 114 7.63 2.14 9.29
C LEU A 114 8.77 2.14 8.31
#